data_8b2a729157b14309c57d3eeb2b3887b3
#
_entry.id   8b2a729157b14309c57d3eeb2b3887b3
#
_cell.length_a   1.000
_cell.length_b   1.000
_cell.length_c   1.000
_cell.angle_alpha   90.00
_cell.angle_beta   90.00
_cell.angle_gamma   90.00
#
_symmetry.space_group_name_H-M   'P 1'
#
loop_
_entity.id
_entity.type
_entity.pdbx_description
1 polymer ?
#
loop_
_entity_poly.entity_id
_entity_poly.type
_entity_poly.pdbx_seq_one_letter_code
_entity_poly.pdbx_strand_id
1 'polypeptide(L)'
;MATQKKFFADTGLETSSSLQVDGNATIDGNTTITGNLTVNGTSLTVNATTTSVEDNLFELANSNTAADTLDIGIYGNYDDGLSDGGASEYTGLFRDASDSTWKLFDGLEETPTTTINTSGTGFGLA
;
A
#
# COMPACT_ATOMS: atom_id res chain seq x y z
N MET A 1 -33.01 22.25 17.57
CA MET A 1 -31.97 21.49 16.94
C MET A 1 -32.51 20.11 16.57
N ALA A 2 -32.41 19.69 15.31
CA ALA A 2 -32.90 18.39 14.89
C ALA A 2 -31.96 17.28 15.43
N THR A 3 -32.53 16.33 16.17
CA THR A 3 -31.78 15.15 16.62
C THR A 3 -31.62 14.19 15.44
N GLN A 4 -30.40 13.87 15.05
CA GLN A 4 -30.16 12.86 14.04
C GLN A 4 -30.59 11.49 14.57
N LYS A 5 -31.52 10.84 13.89
CA LYS A 5 -31.97 9.49 14.23
C LYS A 5 -31.11 8.46 13.52
N LYS A 6 -30.62 7.47 14.24
CA LYS A 6 -30.00 6.31 13.64
C LYS A 6 -31.04 5.49 12.90
N PHE A 7 -30.69 5.01 11.71
CA PHE A 7 -31.43 3.99 11.00
C PHE A 7 -30.96 2.62 11.45
N PHE A 8 -31.89 1.73 11.82
CA PHE A 8 -31.59 0.35 12.16
C PHE A 8 -32.34 -0.58 11.20
N ALA A 9 -31.60 -1.48 10.54
CA ALA A 9 -32.17 -2.55 9.75
C ALA A 9 -31.86 -3.89 10.44
N ASP A 10 -32.84 -4.53 11.02
CA ASP A 10 -32.70 -5.70 11.87
C ASP A 10 -32.42 -6.98 11.06
N THR A 11 -32.84 -7.00 9.81
CA THR A 11 -32.70 -8.16 8.91
C THR A 11 -31.81 -7.91 7.70
N GLY A 12 -31.19 -6.76 7.61
CA GLY A 12 -30.32 -6.35 6.50
C GLY A 12 -30.84 -5.16 5.74
N LEU A 13 -30.02 -4.63 4.85
CA LEU A 13 -30.33 -3.52 3.96
C LEU A 13 -30.06 -3.98 2.52
N GLU A 14 -31.08 -3.94 1.67
CA GLU A 14 -30.99 -4.14 0.24
C GLU A 14 -31.31 -2.86 -0.50
N THR A 15 -30.50 -2.48 -1.48
CA THR A 15 -30.77 -1.36 -2.37
C THR A 15 -30.80 -1.84 -3.81
N SER A 16 -31.82 -1.47 -4.55
CA SER A 16 -31.96 -1.83 -5.98
C SER A 16 -31.16 -0.91 -6.92
N SER A 17 -30.47 0.08 -6.37
CA SER A 17 -29.66 1.04 -7.11
C SER A 17 -28.34 1.28 -6.35
N SER A 18 -27.97 2.52 -6.09
CA SER A 18 -26.72 2.86 -5.42
C SER A 18 -26.92 3.09 -3.92
N LEU A 19 -25.89 2.81 -3.15
CA LEU A 19 -25.74 3.28 -1.77
C LEU A 19 -24.65 4.37 -1.75
N GLN A 20 -25.01 5.58 -1.29
CA GLN A 20 -24.06 6.65 -1.06
C GLN A 20 -23.87 6.86 0.44
N VAL A 21 -22.62 6.92 0.87
CA VAL A 21 -22.23 7.24 2.24
C VAL A 21 -21.33 8.47 2.20
N ASP A 22 -21.81 9.63 2.65
CA ASP A 22 -21.07 10.89 2.62
C ASP A 22 -19.98 10.98 3.70
N GLY A 23 -20.05 10.13 4.69
CA GLY A 23 -19.07 10.02 5.77
C GLY A 23 -18.30 8.69 5.71
N ASN A 24 -17.86 8.24 6.86
CA ASN A 24 -17.18 6.97 7.00
C ASN A 24 -18.17 5.80 6.98
N ALA A 25 -17.80 4.71 6.34
CA ALA A 25 -18.47 3.42 6.46
C ALA A 25 -17.58 2.46 7.27
N THR A 26 -18.16 1.79 8.27
CA THR A 26 -17.52 0.71 9.02
C THR A 26 -18.28 -0.58 8.78
N ILE A 27 -17.57 -1.62 8.40
CA ILE A 27 -18.13 -2.97 8.18
C ILE A 27 -17.37 -3.94 9.07
N ASP A 28 -18.03 -4.44 10.11
CA ASP A 28 -17.43 -5.37 11.08
C ASP A 28 -17.32 -6.81 10.56
N GLY A 29 -18.05 -7.13 9.52
CA GLY A 29 -18.05 -8.44 8.88
C GLY A 29 -17.28 -8.48 7.57
N ASN A 30 -17.53 -9.53 6.80
CA ASN A 30 -16.92 -9.72 5.49
C ASN A 30 -17.58 -8.83 4.44
N THR A 31 -16.78 -8.33 3.51
CA THR A 31 -17.25 -7.59 2.33
C THR A 31 -16.89 -8.36 1.07
N THR A 32 -17.88 -8.58 0.21
CA THR A 32 -17.68 -9.15 -1.12
C THR A 32 -18.06 -8.11 -2.17
N ILE A 33 -17.15 -7.80 -3.09
CA ILE A 33 -17.38 -6.89 -4.20
C ILE A 33 -17.26 -7.71 -5.48
N THR A 34 -18.38 -7.90 -6.19
CA THR A 34 -18.43 -8.68 -7.44
C THR A 34 -18.03 -7.86 -8.67
N GLY A 35 -17.98 -6.55 -8.53
CA GLY A 35 -17.50 -5.62 -9.55
C GLY A 35 -16.12 -5.04 -9.22
N ASN A 36 -15.82 -3.88 -9.76
CA ASN A 36 -14.56 -3.20 -9.51
C ASN A 36 -14.58 -2.44 -8.19
N LEU A 37 -13.47 -2.45 -7.48
CA LEU A 37 -13.20 -1.56 -6.35
C LEU A 37 -12.23 -0.47 -6.80
N THR A 38 -12.63 0.80 -6.66
CA THR A 38 -11.76 1.95 -6.90
C THR A 38 -11.54 2.69 -5.58
N VAL A 39 -10.29 2.89 -5.20
CA VAL A 39 -9.89 3.67 -4.02
C VAL A 39 -9.16 4.92 -4.49
N ASN A 40 -9.78 6.09 -4.32
CA ASN A 40 -9.25 7.40 -4.74
C ASN A 40 -8.54 8.15 -3.60
N GLY A 41 -8.26 7.49 -2.50
CA GLY A 41 -7.55 8.07 -1.38
C GLY A 41 -6.03 8.15 -1.58
N THR A 42 -5.35 8.72 -0.60
CA THR A 42 -3.88 8.82 -0.58
C THR A 42 -3.21 7.53 -0.11
N SER A 43 -3.95 6.63 0.53
CA SER A 43 -3.43 5.34 0.98
C SER A 43 -4.51 4.27 1.01
N LEU A 44 -4.11 3.04 0.76
CA LEU A 44 -4.86 1.82 1.04
C LEU A 44 -4.05 0.97 2.01
N THR A 45 -4.59 0.69 3.20
CA THR A 45 -3.95 -0.17 4.19
C THR A 45 -4.63 -1.53 4.22
N VAL A 46 -3.85 -2.60 4.08
CA VAL A 46 -4.32 -3.99 4.18
C VAL A 46 -3.57 -4.67 5.32
N ASN A 47 -4.28 -4.96 6.42
CA ASN A 47 -3.74 -5.64 7.61
C ASN A 47 -4.13 -7.12 7.60
N ALA A 48 -3.93 -7.81 6.50
CA ALA A 48 -4.22 -9.22 6.35
C ALA A 48 -2.93 -10.05 6.45
N THR A 49 -3.05 -11.27 6.99
CA THR A 49 -1.92 -12.22 7.01
C THR A 49 -1.58 -12.75 5.63
N THR A 50 -2.53 -12.70 4.70
CA THR A 50 -2.34 -13.13 3.32
C THR A 50 -3.09 -12.19 2.38
N THR A 51 -2.42 -11.69 1.36
CA THR A 51 -3.03 -11.00 0.23
C THR A 51 -2.81 -11.85 -1.01
N SER A 52 -3.90 -12.25 -1.67
CA SER A 52 -3.86 -13.08 -2.88
C SER A 52 -4.34 -12.27 -4.07
N VAL A 53 -3.56 -12.26 -5.15
CA VAL A 53 -3.88 -11.57 -6.40
C VAL A 53 -3.87 -12.63 -7.51
N GLU A 54 -4.96 -12.73 -8.27
CA GLU A 54 -5.09 -13.70 -9.35
C GLU A 54 -4.32 -13.28 -10.60
N ASP A 55 -4.15 -11.97 -10.82
CA ASP A 55 -3.41 -11.46 -11.97
C ASP A 55 -1.91 -11.77 -11.82
N ASN A 56 -1.27 -12.14 -12.93
CA ASN A 56 0.15 -12.46 -12.99
C ASN A 56 1.06 -11.22 -13.13
N LEU A 57 0.49 -10.03 -13.33
CA LEU A 57 1.22 -8.77 -13.44
C LEU A 57 0.63 -7.73 -12.48
N PHE A 58 1.51 -7.01 -11.81
CA PHE A 58 1.16 -5.90 -10.93
C PHE A 58 1.61 -4.58 -11.56
N GLU A 59 0.67 -3.68 -11.88
CA GLU A 59 0.99 -2.36 -12.39
C GLU A 59 1.30 -1.41 -11.24
N LEU A 60 2.53 -0.91 -11.18
CA LEU A 60 2.97 0.10 -10.22
C LEU A 60 3.18 1.43 -10.92
N ALA A 61 2.95 2.54 -10.21
CA ALA A 61 3.22 3.90 -10.70
C ALA A 61 2.55 4.25 -12.03
N ASN A 62 1.31 3.80 -12.23
CA ASN A 62 0.62 3.93 -13.53
C ASN A 62 0.39 5.38 -13.99
N SER A 63 0.50 6.36 -13.13
CA SER A 63 0.45 7.80 -13.46
C SER A 63 1.83 8.46 -13.61
N ASN A 64 2.92 7.70 -13.59
CA ASN A 64 4.28 8.22 -13.81
C ASN A 64 4.56 8.41 -15.30
N THR A 65 3.99 9.47 -15.88
CA THR A 65 4.01 9.71 -17.35
C THR A 65 4.83 10.92 -17.78
N ALA A 66 5.33 11.73 -16.81
CA ALA A 66 5.96 13.01 -17.13
C ALA A 66 7.50 12.91 -17.24
N ALA A 67 8.15 12.12 -16.39
CA ALA A 67 9.61 11.94 -16.38
C ALA A 67 9.97 10.68 -15.58
N ASP A 68 11.12 10.09 -15.89
CA ASP A 68 11.70 8.96 -15.17
C ASP A 68 12.48 9.46 -13.95
N THR A 69 11.76 9.81 -12.89
CA THR A 69 12.33 10.39 -11.66
C THR A 69 11.95 9.65 -10.39
N LEU A 70 11.09 8.62 -10.51
CA LEU A 70 10.62 7.82 -9.40
C LEU A 70 11.17 6.41 -9.52
N ASP A 71 11.64 5.86 -8.42
CA ASP A 71 11.97 4.44 -8.38
C ASP A 71 10.68 3.63 -8.32
N ILE A 72 10.66 2.52 -9.03
CA ILE A 72 9.48 1.65 -9.13
C ILE A 72 9.82 0.29 -8.58
N GLY A 73 9.14 -0.12 -7.51
CA GLY A 73 9.47 -1.39 -6.90
C GLY A 73 8.58 -1.79 -5.74
N ILE A 74 9.01 -2.80 -5.04
CA ILE A 74 8.40 -3.30 -3.80
C ILE A 74 9.48 -3.44 -2.74
N TYR A 75 9.14 -3.13 -1.49
CA TYR A 75 10.03 -3.31 -0.37
C TYR A 75 9.30 -3.80 0.88
N GLY A 76 10.05 -4.40 1.77
CA GLY A 76 9.60 -4.76 3.10
C GLY A 76 10.57 -4.22 4.15
N ASN A 77 10.14 -4.15 5.39
CA ASN A 77 11.02 -3.88 6.51
C ASN A 77 11.25 -5.14 7.33
N TYR A 78 12.40 -5.20 7.98
CA TYR A 78 12.78 -6.25 8.91
C TYR A 78 13.69 -5.67 10.00
N ASP A 79 14.00 -6.46 11.00
CA ASP A 79 14.99 -6.20 12.03
C ASP A 79 15.99 -7.37 11.97
N ASP A 80 17.27 -7.09 11.78
CA ASP A 80 18.31 -8.12 11.65
C ASP A 80 18.72 -8.74 13.00
N GLY A 81 18.14 -8.24 14.12
CA GLY A 81 18.42 -8.70 15.47
C GLY A 81 19.75 -8.23 16.03
N LEU A 82 20.44 -7.31 15.36
CA LEU A 82 21.65 -6.71 15.91
C LEU A 82 21.31 -5.65 16.96
N SER A 83 22.25 -5.38 17.85
CA SER A 83 22.04 -4.43 18.97
C SER A 83 22.28 -2.97 18.55
N ASP A 84 21.68 -2.54 17.46
CA ASP A 84 21.75 -1.17 16.94
C ASP A 84 20.62 -0.25 17.45
N GLY A 85 19.87 -0.73 18.45
CA GLY A 85 18.73 -0.02 19.04
C GLY A 85 17.39 -0.39 18.41
N GLY A 86 17.33 -1.46 17.63
CA GLY A 86 16.11 -1.91 16.93
C GLY A 86 15.76 -1.02 15.76
N ALA A 87 16.75 -0.56 15.01
CA ALA A 87 16.53 0.12 13.74
C ALA A 87 15.81 -0.82 12.78
N SER A 88 14.85 -0.30 12.04
CA SER A 88 14.22 -1.07 10.95
C SER A 88 15.09 -0.96 9.72
N GLU A 89 15.49 -2.10 9.19
CA GLU A 89 16.12 -2.17 7.88
C GLU A 89 15.08 -2.48 6.81
N TYR A 90 15.39 -2.09 5.60
CA TYR A 90 14.55 -2.30 4.44
C TYR A 90 15.27 -3.11 3.37
N THR A 91 14.53 -4.02 2.77
CA THR A 91 14.97 -4.88 1.66
C THR A 91 13.95 -4.85 0.54
N GLY A 92 14.38 -5.03 -0.70
CA GLY A 92 13.43 -5.02 -1.80
C GLY A 92 14.03 -5.16 -3.18
N LEU A 93 13.14 -5.03 -4.16
CA LEU A 93 13.44 -4.99 -5.58
C LEU A 93 12.92 -3.68 -6.15
N PHE A 94 13.75 -2.93 -6.84
CA PHE A 94 13.33 -1.70 -7.49
C PHE A 94 14.07 -1.44 -8.80
N ARG A 95 13.41 -0.66 -9.68
CA ARG A 95 14.04 -0.06 -10.84
C ARG A 95 14.49 1.34 -10.45
N ASP A 96 15.78 1.57 -10.44
CA ASP A 96 16.38 2.86 -10.14
C ASP A 96 16.22 3.79 -11.34
N ALA A 97 15.54 4.91 -11.13
CA ALA A 97 15.30 5.92 -12.17
C ALA A 97 16.59 6.61 -12.61
N SER A 98 17.60 6.71 -11.71
CA SER A 98 18.85 7.45 -11.99
C SER A 98 19.75 6.76 -13.01
N ASP A 99 19.72 5.42 -13.09
CA ASP A 99 20.54 4.64 -14.02
C ASP A 99 19.75 3.63 -14.87
N SER A 100 18.42 3.60 -14.70
CA SER A 100 17.50 2.74 -15.45
C SER A 100 17.73 1.25 -15.27
N THR A 101 18.33 0.82 -14.14
CA THR A 101 18.60 -0.58 -13.85
C THR A 101 17.72 -1.16 -12.75
N TRP A 102 17.49 -2.46 -12.79
CA TRP A 102 16.82 -3.19 -11.70
C TRP A 102 17.85 -3.64 -10.67
N LYS A 103 17.51 -3.42 -9.40
CA LYS A 103 18.37 -3.72 -8.26
C LYS A 103 17.59 -4.48 -7.19
N LEU A 104 18.24 -5.50 -6.63
CA LEU A 104 17.87 -6.07 -5.33
C LEU A 104 18.72 -5.38 -4.28
N PHE A 105 18.12 -4.91 -3.20
CA PHE A 105 18.83 -4.26 -2.11
C PHE A 105 18.47 -4.84 -0.76
N ASP A 106 19.34 -4.59 0.21
CA ASP A 106 19.21 -5.03 1.58
C ASP A 106 19.85 -4.02 2.53
N GLY A 107 19.46 -4.05 3.79
CA GLY A 107 20.10 -3.32 4.89
C GLY A 107 19.88 -1.81 4.95
N LEU A 108 19.06 -1.22 4.10
CA LEU A 108 18.81 0.23 4.14
C LEU A 108 18.12 0.62 5.45
N GLU A 109 18.73 1.53 6.24
CA GLU A 109 18.20 1.93 7.55
C GLU A 109 17.20 3.10 7.51
N GLU A 110 16.94 3.68 6.36
CA GLU A 110 15.94 4.75 6.20
C GLU A 110 14.73 4.29 5.40
N THR A 111 13.55 4.77 5.78
CA THR A 111 12.30 4.42 5.09
C THR A 111 12.32 4.89 3.64
N PRO A 112 12.15 3.98 2.66
CA PRO A 112 11.98 4.37 1.26
C PRO A 112 10.80 5.31 1.05
N THR A 113 10.96 6.27 0.17
CA THR A 113 9.93 7.23 -0.21
C THR A 113 9.61 7.12 -1.71
N THR A 114 9.84 8.14 -2.49
CA THR A 114 9.68 8.13 -3.96
C THR A 114 10.92 7.59 -4.67
N THR A 115 12.03 7.49 -3.96
CA THR A 115 13.30 6.91 -4.42
C THR A 115 13.93 6.10 -3.30
N ILE A 116 14.77 5.14 -3.68
CA ILE A 116 15.61 4.38 -2.76
C ILE A 116 16.96 5.11 -2.65
N ASN A 117 17.35 5.48 -1.44
CA ASN A 117 18.65 6.13 -1.22
C ASN A 117 19.79 5.10 -1.32
N THR A 118 20.37 4.98 -2.49
CA THR A 118 21.48 4.03 -2.74
C THR A 118 22.81 4.42 -2.06
N SER A 119 22.84 5.57 -1.39
CA SER A 119 23.95 6.02 -0.54
C SER A 119 23.58 6.06 0.94
N GLY A 120 22.38 5.57 1.29
CA GLY A 120 21.88 5.53 2.66
C GLY A 120 22.67 4.56 3.54
N THR A 121 22.61 4.79 4.85
CA THR A 121 23.24 3.90 5.83
C THR A 121 22.73 2.48 5.66
N GLY A 122 23.62 1.51 5.70
CA GLY A 122 23.31 0.09 5.58
C GLY A 122 22.98 -0.40 4.17
N PHE A 123 22.72 0.49 3.19
CA PHE A 123 22.35 0.06 1.84
C PHE A 123 23.43 -0.85 1.22
N GLY A 124 23.00 -2.04 0.82
CA GLY A 124 23.78 -2.99 0.05
C GLY A 124 22.99 -3.56 -1.13
N LEU A 125 23.68 -3.90 -2.21
CA LEU A 125 23.07 -4.70 -3.27
C LEU A 125 23.10 -6.17 -2.84
N ALA A 126 21.95 -6.79 -2.87
CA ALA A 126 21.80 -8.19 -2.52
C ALA A 126 22.16 -9.11 -3.71
#